data_e29b725a217bda18e87eac4c271c46c0
#
_entry.id   e29b725a217bda18e87eac4c271c46c0
#
_cell.length_a   1.000
_cell.length_b   1.000
_cell.length_c   1.000
_cell.angle_alpha   90.00
_cell.angle_beta   90.00
_cell.angle_gamma   90.00
#
_symmetry.space_group_name_H-M   'P 1'
#
loop_
_entity.id
_entity.type
_entity.pdbx_description
1 polymer ?
#
loop_
_entity_poly.entity_id
_entity_poly.type
_entity_poly.pdbx_seq_one_letter_code
_entity_poly.pdbx_strand_id
1 'polypeptide(L)'
;CLILLGLLFSTMRINAQSSSDILSYISQYSKVALEQEKLYGIPASITLAQGILESGAGKSMLTRKANNHFGVKAFRGWTGPVYLAWDDEKQKSRFRSYSSAMESYRDHSLFLKNDSRYSSLFSKSVYDYRAWAIGLQKAGYATAGNYAKALIGLVDAYRLYTINGGVKLRAGKTVTITKVITSEIP
;
A
#
# COMPACT_ATOMS: atom_id res chain seq x y z
N CYS A 1 -1.70 24.74 0.23
CA CYS A 1 -0.52 24.34 1.00
C CYS A 1 -0.14 22.94 0.54
N LEU A 2 0.89 22.82 -0.33
CA LEU A 2 1.37 21.54 -0.84
C LEU A 2 1.97 20.75 0.32
N ILE A 3 1.23 19.76 0.82
CA ILE A 3 1.78 18.70 1.67
C ILE A 3 2.48 17.75 0.70
N LEU A 4 3.76 18.03 0.43
CA LEU A 4 4.62 17.08 -0.24
C LEU A 4 4.73 15.84 0.67
N LEU A 5 4.00 14.78 0.32
CA LEU A 5 4.33 13.45 0.77
C LEU A 5 5.70 13.15 0.15
N GLY A 6 6.76 13.41 0.89
CA GLY A 6 8.09 12.97 0.51
C GLY A 6 8.11 11.46 0.66
N LEU A 7 7.54 10.75 -0.30
CA LEU A 7 7.78 9.34 -0.48
C LEU A 7 9.23 9.20 -0.89
N LEU A 8 9.97 8.45 -0.11
CA LEU A 8 11.33 8.01 -0.37
C LEU A 8 11.40 7.33 -1.74
N PHE A 9 11.59 8.12 -2.80
CA PHE A 9 12.26 7.63 -3.97
C PHE A 9 13.75 7.95 -3.83
N SER A 10 14.38 7.34 -2.83
CA SER A 10 15.73 6.86 -3.06
C SER A 10 15.70 6.15 -4.40
N THR A 11 16.57 6.53 -5.33
CA THR A 11 16.82 5.80 -6.57
C THR A 11 16.60 4.34 -6.27
N MET A 12 15.47 3.77 -6.77
CA MET A 12 15.14 2.38 -6.54
C MET A 12 16.34 1.56 -6.96
N ARG A 13 17.29 1.31 -6.04
CA ARG A 13 17.93 0.02 -6.04
C ARG A 13 16.77 -0.92 -5.73
N ILE A 14 16.13 -1.39 -6.77
CA ILE A 14 15.44 -2.66 -6.75
C ILE A 14 16.58 -3.64 -6.43
N ASN A 15 16.98 -3.67 -5.16
CA ASN A 15 17.55 -4.87 -4.61
C ASN A 15 16.44 -5.86 -4.87
N ALA A 16 16.68 -6.80 -5.78
CA ALA A 16 15.74 -7.82 -6.17
C ALA A 16 15.23 -8.44 -4.88
N GLN A 17 14.06 -7.94 -4.42
CA GLN A 17 13.39 -8.50 -3.27
C GLN A 17 13.17 -9.95 -3.65
N SER A 18 13.70 -10.87 -2.88
CA SER A 18 13.51 -12.26 -3.22
C SER A 18 12.01 -12.54 -3.24
N SER A 19 11.55 -13.34 -4.17
CA SER A 19 10.14 -13.74 -4.20
C SER A 19 9.69 -14.32 -2.86
N SER A 20 10.60 -14.95 -2.11
CA SER A 20 10.34 -15.48 -0.76
C SER A 20 10.03 -14.38 0.27
N ASP A 21 10.70 -13.23 0.21
CA ASP A 21 10.42 -12.11 1.12
C ASP A 21 9.04 -11.52 0.84
N ILE A 22 8.68 -11.38 -0.43
CA ILE A 22 7.35 -10.89 -0.84
C ILE A 22 6.26 -11.86 -0.39
N LEU A 23 6.44 -13.17 -0.61
CA LEU A 23 5.47 -14.19 -0.18
C LEU A 23 5.32 -14.22 1.35
N SER A 24 6.42 -14.08 2.09
CA SER A 24 6.40 -13.96 3.55
C SER A 24 5.61 -12.73 3.99
N TYR A 25 5.83 -11.58 3.35
CA TYR A 25 5.09 -10.35 3.63
C TYR A 25 3.59 -10.51 3.39
N ILE A 26 3.22 -11.10 2.24
CA ILE A 26 1.82 -11.38 1.90
C ILE A 26 1.18 -12.27 2.97
N SER A 27 1.83 -13.38 3.32
CA SER A 27 1.33 -14.31 4.35
C SER A 27 1.10 -13.62 5.69
N GLN A 28 2.02 -12.75 6.09
CA GLN A 28 1.96 -12.07 7.38
C GLN A 28 0.88 -10.98 7.44
N TYR A 29 0.67 -10.22 6.34
CA TYR A 29 -0.13 -9.00 6.37
C TYR A 29 -1.44 -9.06 5.59
N SER A 30 -1.77 -10.17 4.92
CA SER A 30 -3.03 -10.30 4.18
C SER A 30 -4.27 -10.08 5.05
N LYS A 31 -4.29 -10.63 6.26
CA LYS A 31 -5.43 -10.46 7.18
C LYS A 31 -5.60 -8.99 7.58
N VAL A 32 -4.49 -8.30 7.87
CA VAL A 32 -4.52 -6.87 8.22
C VAL A 32 -5.04 -6.04 7.04
N ALA A 33 -4.57 -6.30 5.81
CA ALA A 33 -5.03 -5.60 4.62
C ALA A 33 -6.52 -5.83 4.34
N LEU A 34 -7.02 -7.06 4.51
CA LEU A 34 -8.45 -7.38 4.40
C LEU A 34 -9.30 -6.65 5.45
N GLU A 35 -8.80 -6.51 6.67
CA GLU A 35 -9.48 -5.75 7.71
C GLU A 35 -9.58 -4.28 7.33
N GLN A 36 -8.51 -3.69 6.79
CA GLN A 36 -8.53 -2.31 6.31
C GLN A 36 -9.51 -2.12 5.13
N GLU A 37 -9.59 -3.08 4.21
CA GLU A 37 -10.58 -3.04 3.13
C GLU A 37 -12.00 -3.00 3.68
N LYS A 38 -12.32 -3.87 4.64
CA LYS A 38 -13.65 -3.91 5.28
C LYS A 38 -14.01 -2.61 6.01
N LEU A 39 -13.04 -2.01 6.71
CA LEU A 39 -13.27 -0.80 7.50
C LEU A 39 -13.29 0.48 6.69
N TYR A 40 -12.46 0.58 5.65
CA TYR A 40 -12.20 1.84 4.96
C TYR A 40 -12.48 1.81 3.45
N GLY A 41 -12.74 0.63 2.86
CA GLY A 41 -13.08 0.50 1.44
C GLY A 41 -11.87 0.66 0.50
N ILE A 42 -10.66 0.40 0.98
CA ILE A 42 -9.43 0.42 0.18
C ILE A 42 -9.08 -1.03 -0.20
N PRO A 43 -8.88 -1.37 -1.50
CA PRO A 43 -8.60 -2.75 -1.89
C PRO A 43 -7.43 -3.36 -1.12
N ALA A 44 -7.62 -4.52 -0.52
CA ALA A 44 -6.56 -5.27 0.19
C ALA A 44 -5.37 -5.55 -0.72
N SER A 45 -5.63 -5.84 -1.99
CA SER A 45 -4.60 -6.04 -3.02
C SER A 45 -3.72 -4.81 -3.23
N ILE A 46 -4.30 -3.61 -3.22
CA ILE A 46 -3.60 -2.34 -3.35
C ILE A 46 -2.82 -2.04 -2.08
N THR A 47 -3.45 -2.17 -0.92
CA THR A 47 -2.79 -1.93 0.38
C THR A 47 -1.56 -2.84 0.55
N LEU A 48 -1.66 -4.13 0.20
CA LEU A 48 -0.52 -5.05 0.22
C LEU A 48 0.56 -4.67 -0.78
N ALA A 49 0.20 -4.35 -2.03
CA ALA A 49 1.17 -3.95 -3.04
C ALA A 49 1.92 -2.68 -2.63
N GLN A 50 1.23 -1.70 -2.03
CA GLN A 50 1.87 -0.52 -1.46
C GLN A 50 2.80 -0.89 -0.30
N GLY A 51 2.34 -1.71 0.64
CA GLY A 51 3.18 -2.15 1.76
C GLY A 51 4.44 -2.90 1.31
N ILE A 52 4.34 -3.78 0.31
CA ILE A 52 5.50 -4.46 -0.30
C ILE A 52 6.47 -3.45 -0.89
N LEU A 53 5.96 -2.53 -1.70
CA LEU A 53 6.77 -1.55 -2.43
C LEU A 53 7.48 -0.58 -1.47
N GLU A 54 6.72 0.04 -0.55
CA GLU A 54 7.21 1.10 0.34
C GLU A 54 8.12 0.57 1.46
N SER A 55 7.88 -0.67 1.92
CA SER A 55 8.67 -1.26 3.01
C SER A 55 9.83 -2.14 2.55
N GLY A 56 9.98 -2.34 1.25
CA GLY A 56 10.91 -3.35 0.74
C GLY A 56 10.54 -4.76 1.22
N ALA A 57 9.26 -5.14 1.08
CA ALA A 57 8.69 -6.38 1.63
C ALA A 57 8.99 -6.56 3.14
N GLY A 58 8.90 -5.46 3.91
CA GLY A 58 9.13 -5.46 5.34
C GLY A 58 10.61 -5.40 5.76
N LYS A 59 11.54 -5.31 4.83
CA LYS A 59 12.99 -5.33 5.13
C LYS A 59 13.58 -3.96 5.44
N SER A 60 12.88 -2.87 5.16
CA SER A 60 13.39 -1.53 5.44
C SER A 60 13.65 -1.32 6.94
N MET A 61 14.65 -0.51 7.26
CA MET A 61 14.94 -0.15 8.66
C MET A 61 13.76 0.56 9.31
N LEU A 62 13.05 1.38 8.55
CA LEU A 62 11.87 2.11 9.01
C LEU A 62 10.76 1.14 9.43
N THR A 63 10.50 0.10 8.63
CA THR A 63 9.51 -0.93 8.97
C THR A 63 9.93 -1.71 10.21
N ARG A 64 11.19 -2.17 10.27
CA ARG A 64 11.68 -3.02 11.37
C ARG A 64 11.82 -2.30 12.71
N LYS A 65 12.13 -0.98 12.70
CA LYS A 65 12.38 -0.20 13.92
C LYS A 65 11.18 0.65 14.36
N ALA A 66 10.32 1.01 13.43
CA ALA A 66 9.19 1.91 13.68
C ALA A 66 7.83 1.34 13.27
N ASN A 67 7.75 0.09 12.84
CA ASN A 67 6.54 -0.53 12.27
C ASN A 67 5.87 0.33 11.18
N ASN A 68 6.62 1.20 10.50
CA ASN A 68 6.09 2.10 9.49
C ASN A 68 6.25 1.46 8.11
N HIS A 69 5.17 0.83 7.65
CA HIS A 69 5.14 0.05 6.41
C HIS A 69 4.95 0.90 5.15
N PHE A 70 4.53 2.15 5.29
CA PHE A 70 4.15 3.02 4.16
C PHE A 70 4.98 4.31 4.07
N GLY A 71 6.04 4.44 4.87
CA GLY A 71 6.90 5.62 4.83
C GLY A 71 6.20 6.92 5.25
N VAL A 72 5.20 6.84 6.12
CA VAL A 72 4.42 8.02 6.53
C VAL A 72 5.28 8.95 7.38
N LYS A 73 5.42 10.21 6.93
CA LYS A 73 6.18 11.24 7.65
C LYS A 73 5.37 11.85 8.79
N ALA A 74 6.08 12.22 9.86
CA ALA A 74 5.50 12.93 11.01
C ALA A 74 5.52 14.44 10.75
N PHE A 75 4.45 14.96 10.12
CA PHE A 75 4.28 16.39 9.90
C PHE A 75 3.65 17.11 11.10
N ARG A 76 3.50 18.44 11.00
CA ARG A 76 2.79 19.24 12.01
C ARG A 76 1.41 18.64 12.31
N GLY A 77 1.08 18.52 13.59
CA GLY A 77 -0.14 17.86 14.06
C GLY A 77 0.01 16.38 14.44
N TRP A 78 1.14 15.72 14.10
CA TRP A 78 1.43 14.40 14.63
C TRP A 78 1.93 14.49 16.08
N THR A 79 1.22 13.87 16.99
CA THR A 79 1.52 13.85 18.43
C THR A 79 2.09 12.50 18.91
N GLY A 80 2.07 11.50 18.04
CA GLY A 80 2.59 10.16 18.36
C GLY A 80 4.11 10.06 18.29
N PRO A 81 4.68 8.86 18.57
CA PRO A 81 6.10 8.61 18.52
C PRO A 81 6.70 8.86 17.13
N VAL A 82 7.98 9.25 17.10
CA VAL A 82 8.71 9.61 15.88
C VAL A 82 10.00 8.80 15.80
N TYR A 83 10.29 8.30 14.61
CA TYR A 83 11.55 7.70 14.24
C TYR A 83 12.29 8.60 13.24
N LEU A 84 13.58 8.86 13.50
CA LEU A 84 14.44 9.63 12.61
C LEU A 84 15.15 8.66 11.65
N ALA A 85 14.90 8.81 10.36
CA ALA A 85 15.56 8.04 9.31
C ALA A 85 16.11 8.96 8.22
N TRP A 86 17.12 8.49 7.50
CA TRP A 86 17.61 9.18 6.33
C TRP A 86 16.57 9.19 5.23
N ASP A 87 16.35 10.37 4.64
CA ASP A 87 15.50 10.61 3.51
C ASP A 87 16.39 10.97 2.32
N ASP A 88 16.43 10.12 1.32
CA ASP A 88 17.24 10.30 0.10
C ASP A 88 18.77 10.52 0.35
N GLU A 89 19.31 9.90 1.40
CA GLU A 89 20.72 9.98 1.77
C GLU A 89 21.24 11.41 2.07
N LYS A 90 20.40 12.43 1.97
CA LYS A 90 20.81 13.84 2.10
C LYS A 90 20.51 14.43 3.47
N GLN A 91 19.38 14.06 4.06
CA GLN A 91 18.94 14.59 5.36
C GLN A 91 18.12 13.57 6.13
N LYS A 92 18.11 13.72 7.46
CA LYS A 92 17.20 12.96 8.32
C LYS A 92 15.81 13.60 8.30
N SER A 93 14.80 12.77 8.07
CA SER A 93 13.39 13.13 8.15
C SER A 93 12.72 12.46 9.35
N ARG A 94 11.63 13.07 9.82
CA ARG A 94 10.81 12.55 10.90
C ARG A 94 9.72 11.66 10.32
N PHE A 95 9.72 10.40 10.69
CA PHE A 95 8.69 9.43 10.30
C PHE A 95 7.84 9.05 11.50
N ARG A 96 6.56 8.73 11.27
CA ARG A 96 5.69 8.19 12.30
C ARG A 96 6.22 6.84 12.76
N SER A 97 6.16 6.60 14.06
CA SER A 97 6.47 5.29 14.65
C SER A 97 5.23 4.72 15.28
N TYR A 98 5.00 3.44 15.06
CA TYR A 98 3.79 2.75 15.50
C TYR A 98 4.15 1.61 16.46
N SER A 99 3.22 1.25 17.34
CA SER A 99 3.40 0.12 18.25
C SER A 99 3.27 -1.22 17.54
N SER A 100 2.58 -1.24 16.38
CA SER A 100 2.34 -2.44 15.58
C SER A 100 2.17 -2.14 14.09
N ALA A 101 2.29 -3.17 13.26
CA ALA A 101 1.96 -3.09 11.84
C ALA A 101 0.49 -2.71 11.63
N MET A 102 -0.42 -3.21 12.47
CA MET A 102 -1.85 -2.89 12.40
C MET A 102 -2.09 -1.38 12.48
N GLU A 103 -1.42 -0.68 13.40
CA GLU A 103 -1.53 0.78 13.51
C GLU A 103 -1.01 1.50 12.27
N SER A 104 0.09 1.02 11.69
CA SER A 104 0.63 1.57 10.44
C SER A 104 -0.37 1.41 9.29
N TYR A 105 -0.98 0.25 9.15
CA TYR A 105 -1.99 -0.02 8.12
C TYR A 105 -3.25 0.83 8.32
N ARG A 106 -3.70 0.96 9.56
CA ARG A 106 -4.85 1.81 9.91
C ARG A 106 -4.57 3.26 9.60
N ASP A 107 -3.42 3.78 10.01
CA ASP A 107 -3.05 5.18 9.78
C ASP A 107 -2.91 5.50 8.28
N HIS A 108 -2.33 4.58 7.50
CA HIS A 108 -2.31 4.67 6.04
C HIS A 108 -3.72 4.72 5.44
N SER A 109 -4.63 3.87 5.93
CA SER A 109 -6.01 3.86 5.45
C SER A 109 -6.74 5.17 5.77
N LEU A 110 -6.56 5.69 6.98
CA LEU A 110 -7.10 6.98 7.40
C LEU A 110 -6.50 8.14 6.60
N PHE A 111 -5.21 8.08 6.29
CA PHE A 111 -4.54 9.05 5.43
C PHE A 111 -5.21 9.11 4.05
N LEU A 112 -5.43 7.99 3.39
CA LEU A 112 -6.11 7.96 2.10
C LEU A 112 -7.59 8.41 2.21
N LYS A 113 -8.28 8.02 3.28
CA LYS A 113 -9.69 8.32 3.47
C LYS A 113 -9.96 9.81 3.72
N ASN A 114 -9.06 10.48 4.44
CA ASN A 114 -9.28 11.84 4.93
C ASN A 114 -8.66 12.93 4.03
N ASP A 115 -7.78 12.57 3.10
CA ASP A 115 -7.21 13.54 2.15
C ASP A 115 -8.06 13.60 0.89
N SER A 116 -8.63 14.78 0.62
CA SER A 116 -9.54 15.04 -0.51
C SER A 116 -8.96 14.67 -1.87
N ARG A 117 -7.63 14.63 -2.03
CA ARG A 117 -6.96 14.23 -3.27
C ARG A 117 -7.32 12.80 -3.68
N TYR A 118 -7.65 11.95 -2.72
CA TYR A 118 -7.98 10.54 -2.96
C TYR A 118 -9.49 10.28 -2.98
N SER A 119 -10.33 11.28 -2.74
CA SER A 119 -11.79 11.09 -2.60
C SER A 119 -12.43 10.36 -3.80
N SER A 120 -11.98 10.67 -5.02
CA SER A 120 -12.47 10.02 -6.25
C SER A 120 -12.15 8.51 -6.35
N LEU A 121 -11.22 8.00 -5.55
CA LEU A 121 -10.90 6.58 -5.51
C LEU A 121 -12.03 5.76 -4.88
N PHE A 122 -12.70 6.34 -3.89
CA PHE A 122 -13.74 5.66 -3.11
C PHE A 122 -15.06 5.45 -3.86
N SER A 123 -15.19 6.00 -5.07
CA SER A 123 -16.26 5.66 -6.02
C SER A 123 -15.97 4.42 -6.87
N LYS A 124 -14.73 3.90 -6.81
CA LYS A 124 -14.31 2.73 -7.57
C LYS A 124 -14.58 1.44 -6.79
N SER A 125 -14.82 0.35 -7.55
CA SER A 125 -14.92 -0.97 -6.94
C SER A 125 -13.61 -1.36 -6.25
N VAL A 126 -13.68 -1.99 -5.08
CA VAL A 126 -12.51 -2.58 -4.38
C VAL A 126 -11.87 -3.72 -5.18
N TYR A 127 -12.57 -4.26 -6.16
CA TYR A 127 -12.04 -5.28 -7.06
C TYR A 127 -11.31 -4.70 -8.27
N ASP A 128 -11.44 -3.39 -8.53
CA ASP A 128 -10.74 -2.72 -9.64
C ASP A 128 -9.40 -2.13 -9.19
N TYR A 129 -8.47 -3.02 -8.84
CA TYR A 129 -7.13 -2.61 -8.43
C TYR A 129 -6.39 -1.78 -9.48
N ARG A 130 -6.71 -1.93 -10.78
CA ARG A 130 -6.09 -1.15 -11.86
C ARG A 130 -6.53 0.31 -11.81
N ALA A 131 -7.84 0.53 -11.68
CA ALA A 131 -8.36 1.89 -11.53
C ALA A 131 -7.86 2.55 -10.23
N TRP A 132 -7.72 1.80 -9.14
CA TRP A 132 -7.13 2.28 -7.91
C TRP A 132 -5.66 2.67 -8.09
N ALA A 133 -4.83 1.81 -8.67
CA ALA A 133 -3.40 2.09 -8.89
C ALA A 133 -3.19 3.35 -9.76
N ILE A 134 -3.94 3.44 -10.87
CA ILE A 134 -3.89 4.61 -11.76
C ILE A 134 -4.37 5.87 -11.04
N GLY A 135 -5.43 5.74 -10.26
CA GLY A 135 -5.98 6.86 -9.50
C GLY A 135 -5.02 7.36 -8.41
N LEU A 136 -4.35 6.48 -7.68
CA LEU A 136 -3.31 6.83 -6.70
C LEU A 136 -2.17 7.61 -7.35
N GLN A 137 -1.67 7.15 -8.51
CA GLN A 137 -0.63 7.87 -9.26
C GLN A 137 -1.12 9.25 -9.72
N LYS A 138 -2.33 9.35 -10.28
CA LYS A 138 -2.92 10.63 -10.71
C LYS A 138 -3.14 11.60 -9.54
N ALA A 139 -3.51 11.09 -8.38
CA ALA A 139 -3.67 11.88 -7.15
C ALA A 139 -2.33 12.30 -6.52
N GLY A 140 -1.19 11.89 -7.09
CA GLY A 140 0.13 12.26 -6.60
C GLY A 140 0.53 11.53 -5.32
N TYR A 141 0.09 10.27 -5.15
CA TYR A 141 0.55 9.46 -4.02
C TYR A 141 2.05 9.26 -4.05
N ALA A 142 2.63 9.11 -5.25
CA ALA A 142 4.06 8.99 -5.46
C ALA A 142 4.50 9.90 -6.64
N THR A 143 5.74 10.38 -6.57
CA THR A 143 6.33 11.22 -7.63
C THR A 143 6.81 10.43 -8.84
N ALA A 144 7.02 9.10 -8.68
CA ALA A 144 7.49 8.25 -9.77
C ALA A 144 6.40 8.02 -10.82
N GLY A 145 6.70 8.34 -12.07
CA GLY A 145 5.77 8.19 -13.19
C GLY A 145 5.35 6.75 -13.51
N ASN A 146 6.00 5.75 -12.93
CA ASN A 146 5.71 4.33 -13.11
C ASN A 146 5.04 3.67 -11.90
N TYR A 147 4.56 4.44 -10.91
CA TYR A 147 4.00 3.92 -9.66
C TYR A 147 2.81 2.98 -9.89
N ALA A 148 1.85 3.39 -10.70
CA ALA A 148 0.70 2.54 -11.04
C ALA A 148 1.13 1.22 -11.69
N LYS A 149 2.12 1.27 -12.60
CA LYS A 149 2.66 0.07 -13.25
C LYS A 149 3.31 -0.87 -12.24
N ALA A 150 4.04 -0.33 -11.27
CA ALA A 150 4.67 -1.14 -10.22
C ALA A 150 3.62 -1.84 -9.33
N LEU A 151 2.58 -1.11 -8.89
CA LEU A 151 1.49 -1.71 -8.10
C LEU A 151 0.75 -2.79 -8.87
N ILE A 152 0.35 -2.51 -10.13
CA ILE A 152 -0.34 -3.48 -10.98
C ILE A 152 0.54 -4.71 -11.20
N GLY A 153 1.84 -4.52 -11.44
CA GLY A 153 2.79 -5.60 -11.60
C GLY A 153 2.87 -6.53 -10.39
N LEU A 154 2.92 -5.96 -9.18
CA LEU A 154 2.89 -6.75 -7.93
C LEU A 154 1.56 -7.49 -7.74
N VAL A 155 0.43 -6.80 -7.96
CA VAL A 155 -0.89 -7.43 -7.85
C VAL A 155 -1.04 -8.59 -8.83
N ASP A 156 -0.60 -8.42 -10.08
CA ASP A 156 -0.68 -9.46 -11.12
C ASP A 156 0.28 -10.63 -10.83
N ALA A 157 1.54 -10.34 -10.48
CA ALA A 157 2.58 -11.36 -10.29
C ALA A 157 2.26 -12.30 -9.11
N TYR A 158 1.76 -11.74 -8.01
CA TYR A 158 1.45 -12.48 -6.79
C TYR A 158 -0.05 -12.77 -6.62
N ARG A 159 -0.87 -12.49 -7.64
CA ARG A 159 -2.32 -12.72 -7.65
C ARG A 159 -3.04 -12.11 -6.44
N LEU A 160 -2.59 -10.94 -5.96
CA LEU A 160 -3.14 -10.32 -4.75
C LEU A 160 -4.63 -10.02 -4.85
N TYR A 161 -5.17 -9.90 -6.06
CA TYR A 161 -6.61 -9.74 -6.31
C TYR A 161 -7.45 -10.92 -5.82
N THR A 162 -6.86 -12.09 -5.54
CA THR A 162 -7.62 -13.26 -5.02
C THR A 162 -7.86 -13.19 -3.51
N ILE A 163 -7.16 -12.34 -2.79
CA ILE A 163 -7.21 -12.26 -1.33
C ILE A 163 -8.60 -11.90 -0.81
N ASN A 164 -9.32 -11.04 -1.53
CA ASN A 164 -10.70 -10.65 -1.22
C ASN A 164 -11.75 -11.32 -2.11
N GLY A 165 -11.40 -12.42 -2.79
CA GLY A 165 -12.29 -13.11 -3.72
C GLY A 165 -12.39 -12.46 -5.11
N GLY A 166 -11.50 -11.51 -5.42
CA GLY A 166 -11.42 -10.87 -6.74
C GLY A 166 -10.91 -11.81 -7.83
N VAL A 167 -11.14 -11.42 -9.07
CA VAL A 167 -10.61 -12.10 -10.27
C VAL A 167 -9.73 -11.17 -11.06
N LYS A 168 -8.82 -11.72 -11.88
CA LYS A 168 -7.96 -10.90 -12.73
C LYS A 168 -8.80 -10.16 -13.77
N LEU A 169 -8.86 -8.84 -13.67
CA LEU A 169 -9.54 -8.01 -14.66
C LEU A 169 -8.69 -7.95 -15.94
N ARG A 170 -9.26 -8.37 -17.05
CA ARG A 170 -8.68 -8.11 -18.38
C ARG A 170 -8.94 -6.65 -18.73
N ALA A 171 -7.94 -5.97 -19.29
CA ALA A 171 -8.11 -4.59 -19.75
C ALA A 171 -9.35 -4.47 -20.65
N GLY A 172 -10.27 -3.58 -20.28
CA GLY A 172 -11.45 -3.24 -21.11
C GLY A 172 -12.72 -4.04 -20.89
N LYS A 173 -12.83 -4.90 -19.87
CA LYS A 173 -14.12 -5.58 -19.54
C LYS A 173 -14.51 -5.35 -18.09
N THR A 174 -15.70 -4.79 -17.89
CA THR A 174 -16.42 -4.80 -16.62
C THR A 174 -16.86 -6.25 -16.36
N VAL A 175 -16.36 -6.88 -15.31
CA VAL A 175 -16.81 -8.23 -14.92
C VAL A 175 -17.80 -8.07 -13.77
N THR A 176 -19.05 -8.45 -14.01
CA THR A 176 -20.02 -8.64 -12.94
C THR A 176 -19.60 -9.87 -12.15
N ILE A 177 -19.29 -9.68 -10.86
CA ILE A 177 -18.89 -10.78 -9.98
C ILE A 177 -20.14 -11.57 -9.61
N THR A 178 -20.34 -12.68 -10.28
CA THR A 178 -21.24 -13.72 -9.76
C THR A 178 -20.48 -14.45 -8.65
N LYS A 179 -21.10 -14.49 -7.46
CA LYS A 179 -20.60 -15.11 -6.24
C LYS A 179 -20.00 -16.50 -6.54
N VAL A 180 -18.67 -16.62 -6.52
CA VAL A 180 -18.03 -17.94 -6.47
C VAL A 180 -18.13 -18.40 -5.03
N ILE A 181 -19.02 -19.36 -4.82
CA ILE A 181 -19.24 -20.03 -3.55
C ILE A 181 -17.95 -20.76 -3.18
N THR A 182 -17.44 -20.45 -1.99
CA THR A 182 -16.36 -21.17 -1.33
C THR A 182 -16.77 -22.64 -1.17
N SER A 183 -16.12 -23.51 -1.91
CA SER A 183 -15.93 -24.89 -1.53
C SER A 183 -14.44 -25.19 -1.66
N GLU A 184 -13.91 -25.75 -0.56
CA GLU A 184 -12.61 -26.43 -0.43
C GLU A 184 -11.39 -25.55 -0.14
N ILE A 185 -11.16 -25.44 1.17
CA ILE A 185 -9.82 -25.42 1.75
C ILE A 185 -9.76 -26.67 2.66
N PRO A 186 -8.87 -27.63 2.39
CA PRO A 186 -8.62 -28.73 3.31
C PRO A 186 -7.90 -28.25 4.57
#